data_d502ee1c7ef2da5bc7a43ea84bcbdc77
#
_entry.id   d502ee1c7ef2da5bc7a43ea84bcbdc77
#
_cell.length_a   1.000
_cell.length_b   1.000
_cell.length_c   1.000
_cell.angle_alpha   90.00
_cell.angle_beta   90.00
_cell.angle_gamma   90.00
#
_symmetry.space_group_name_H-M   'P 1'
#
loop_
_entity.id
_entity.type
_entity.pdbx_description
1 polymer ?
#
loop_
_entity_poly.entity_id
_entity_poly.type
_entity_poly.pdbx_seq_one_letter_code
_entity_poly.pdbx_strand_id
1 'polypeptide(L)'
;MAEQSSMLRSELTELLLVAVGAVPGALLRWQLAHHLGDQNLLVNVLGAALLGLLAGRPAAPRRQLLVGIGFCGSLTTFSSWMLAAMKHVSAGDWPDALGLLGLTLGLGLGAAALGFSLGRRLRPPEQPRSEP
;
A
#
# COMPACT_ATOMS: atom_id res chain seq x y z
N MET A 1 -26.89 21.49 13.43
CA MET A 1 -26.69 20.33 14.33
C MET A 1 -26.82 18.98 13.62
N ALA A 2 -27.86 18.72 12.80
CA ALA A 2 -28.02 17.44 12.07
C ALA A 2 -26.92 17.20 11.04
N GLU A 3 -26.51 18.23 10.30
CA GLU A 3 -25.45 18.18 9.29
C GLU A 3 -24.08 17.87 9.93
N GLN A 4 -23.76 18.48 11.04
CA GLN A 4 -22.53 18.27 11.78
C GLN A 4 -22.45 16.83 12.36
N SER A 5 -23.57 16.28 12.81
CA SER A 5 -23.63 14.90 13.28
C SER A 5 -23.50 13.86 12.16
N SER A 6 -23.97 14.17 10.94
CA SER A 6 -23.79 13.31 9.78
C SER A 6 -22.33 13.29 9.28
N MET A 7 -21.66 14.44 9.29
CA MET A 7 -20.23 14.54 8.95
C MET A 7 -19.36 13.74 9.92
N LEU A 8 -19.59 13.91 11.24
CA LEU A 8 -18.86 13.14 12.25
C LEU A 8 -19.04 11.62 12.12
N ARG A 9 -20.24 11.17 11.77
CA ARG A 9 -20.49 9.73 11.53
C ARG A 9 -19.76 9.21 10.32
N SER A 10 -19.68 10.00 9.24
CA SER A 10 -18.91 9.64 8.04
C SER A 10 -17.42 9.51 8.37
N GLU A 11 -16.85 10.51 9.04
CA GLU A 11 -15.44 10.52 9.45
C GLU A 11 -15.10 9.34 10.38
N LEU A 12 -15.96 9.06 11.37
CA LEU A 12 -15.76 7.91 12.25
C LEU A 12 -15.80 6.58 11.49
N THR A 13 -16.69 6.44 10.51
CA THR A 13 -16.76 5.23 9.68
C THR A 13 -15.49 5.06 8.84
N GLU A 14 -14.98 6.14 8.27
CA GLU A 14 -13.73 6.11 7.50
C GLU A 14 -12.53 5.75 8.38
N LEU A 15 -12.42 6.36 9.56
CA LEU A 15 -11.39 6.04 10.56
C LEU A 15 -11.44 4.57 10.99
N LEU A 16 -12.65 4.04 11.25
CA LEU A 16 -12.84 2.65 11.62
C LEU A 16 -12.42 1.70 10.49
N LEU A 17 -12.75 2.00 9.23
CA LEU A 17 -12.32 1.20 8.08
C LEU A 17 -10.80 1.16 7.97
N VAL A 18 -10.14 2.31 8.13
CA VAL A 18 -8.67 2.39 8.12
C VAL A 18 -8.09 1.60 9.29
N ALA A 19 -8.62 1.75 10.50
CA ALA A 19 -8.14 1.05 11.69
C ALA A 19 -8.27 -0.47 11.55
N VAL A 20 -9.42 -0.97 11.07
CA VAL A 20 -9.67 -2.41 10.83
C VAL A 20 -8.69 -2.97 9.78
N GLY A 21 -8.36 -2.21 8.75
CA GLY A 21 -7.35 -2.61 7.76
C GLY A 21 -5.92 -2.53 8.31
N ALA A 22 -5.63 -1.53 9.13
CA ALA A 22 -4.27 -1.28 9.64
C ALA A 22 -3.77 -2.36 10.60
N VAL A 23 -4.64 -2.89 11.46
CA VAL A 23 -4.26 -3.93 12.44
C VAL A 23 -3.68 -5.17 11.75
N PRO A 24 -4.36 -5.85 10.81
CA PRO A 24 -3.79 -7.03 10.15
C PRO A 24 -2.58 -6.68 9.29
N GLY A 25 -2.51 -5.51 8.66
CA GLY A 25 -1.34 -5.07 7.91
C GLY A 25 -0.10 -4.92 8.78
N ALA A 26 -0.24 -4.27 9.94
CA ALA A 26 0.85 -4.11 10.90
C ALA A 26 1.30 -5.46 11.51
N LEU A 27 0.36 -6.34 11.85
CA LEU A 27 0.66 -7.68 12.37
C LEU A 27 1.41 -8.52 11.33
N LEU A 28 0.96 -8.50 10.07
CA LEU A 28 1.63 -9.23 9.00
C LEU A 28 3.05 -8.70 8.77
N ARG A 29 3.25 -7.39 8.76
CA ARG A 29 4.58 -6.78 8.68
C ARG A 29 5.48 -7.24 9.82
N TRP A 30 4.96 -7.21 11.05
CA TRP A 30 5.71 -7.66 12.23
C TRP A 30 6.12 -9.12 12.13
N GLN A 31 5.20 -10.01 11.74
CA GLN A 31 5.49 -11.43 11.55
C GLN A 31 6.53 -11.67 10.45
N LEU A 32 6.40 -11.01 9.28
CA LEU A 32 7.35 -11.14 8.19
C LEU A 32 8.73 -10.64 8.58
N ALA A 33 8.82 -9.52 9.28
CA ALA A 33 10.09 -9.00 9.78
C ALA A 33 10.74 -9.96 10.80
N HIS A 34 9.95 -10.61 11.64
CA HIS A 34 10.44 -11.55 12.63
C HIS A 34 10.95 -12.88 12.02
N HIS A 35 10.25 -13.41 11.02
CA HIS A 35 10.59 -14.72 10.44
C HIS A 35 11.57 -14.65 9.26
N LEU A 36 11.55 -13.58 8.49
CA LEU A 36 12.35 -13.45 7.27
C LEU A 36 13.56 -12.50 7.44
N GLY A 37 13.81 -12.00 8.65
CA GLY A 37 14.80 -10.96 8.88
C GLY A 37 14.38 -9.63 8.28
N ASP A 38 15.32 -8.74 7.99
CA ASP A 38 15.04 -7.36 7.52
C ASP A 38 14.53 -7.30 6.06
N GLN A 39 13.52 -8.11 5.74
CA GLN A 39 12.93 -8.26 4.40
C GLN A 39 11.86 -7.17 4.13
N ASN A 40 12.16 -5.92 4.51
CA ASN A 40 11.26 -4.78 4.24
C ASN A 40 10.99 -4.58 2.75
N LEU A 41 11.90 -5.02 1.89
CA LEU A 41 11.73 -5.01 0.43
C LEU A 41 10.52 -5.85 0.02
N LEU A 42 10.37 -7.06 0.55
CA LEU A 42 9.26 -7.96 0.19
C LEU A 42 7.90 -7.36 0.56
N VAL A 43 7.75 -6.83 1.78
CA VAL A 43 6.46 -6.25 2.21
C VAL A 43 6.12 -4.99 1.41
N ASN A 44 7.12 -4.19 1.04
CA ASN A 44 6.93 -3.01 0.22
C ASN A 44 6.52 -3.39 -1.23
N VAL A 45 7.14 -4.40 -1.82
CA VAL A 45 6.80 -4.91 -3.16
C VAL A 45 5.39 -5.50 -3.18
N LEU A 46 5.03 -6.32 -2.18
CA LEU A 46 3.68 -6.90 -2.05
C LEU A 46 2.62 -5.81 -1.85
N GLY A 47 2.90 -4.85 -0.97
CA GLY A 47 2.00 -3.71 -0.75
C GLY A 47 1.82 -2.84 -1.99
N ALA A 48 2.89 -2.57 -2.74
CA ALA A 48 2.86 -1.83 -3.99
C ALA A 48 2.05 -2.58 -5.08
N ALA A 49 2.24 -3.90 -5.21
CA ALA A 49 1.46 -4.73 -6.14
C ALA A 49 -0.05 -4.68 -5.81
N LEU A 50 -0.40 -4.81 -4.54
CA LEU A 50 -1.79 -4.77 -4.09
C LEU A 50 -2.41 -3.37 -4.27
N LEU A 51 -1.68 -2.30 -3.98
CA LEU A 51 -2.12 -0.93 -4.27
C LEU A 51 -2.33 -0.71 -5.76
N GLY A 52 -1.41 -1.17 -6.61
CA GLY A 52 -1.56 -1.14 -8.04
C GLY A 52 -2.82 -1.88 -8.50
N LEU A 53 -3.05 -3.10 -7.99
CA LEU A 53 -4.24 -3.90 -8.28
C LEU A 53 -5.53 -3.16 -7.91
N LEU A 54 -5.56 -2.51 -6.76
CA LEU A 54 -6.71 -1.72 -6.31
C LEU A 54 -6.94 -0.50 -7.21
N ALA A 55 -5.88 0.22 -7.57
CA ALA A 55 -5.95 1.38 -8.46
C ALA A 55 -6.40 1.01 -9.88
N GLY A 56 -6.05 -0.20 -10.35
CA GLY A 56 -6.50 -0.74 -11.63
C GLY A 56 -7.99 -1.10 -11.67
N ARG A 57 -8.67 -1.29 -10.55
CA ARG A 57 -10.08 -1.64 -10.44
C ARG A 57 -11.01 -0.42 -10.40
N PRO A 58 -12.32 -0.58 -10.64
CA PRO A 58 -13.28 0.49 -10.44
C PRO A 58 -13.19 1.09 -9.03
N ALA A 59 -13.39 2.40 -8.93
CA ALA A 59 -13.32 3.11 -7.66
C ALA A 59 -14.34 2.53 -6.65
N ALA A 60 -13.86 2.21 -5.46
CA ALA A 60 -14.67 1.76 -4.34
C ALA A 60 -14.10 2.39 -3.06
N PRO A 61 -14.62 3.54 -2.62
CA PRO A 61 -14.01 4.32 -1.52
C PRO A 61 -13.76 3.49 -0.25
N ARG A 62 -14.73 2.70 0.19
CA ARG A 62 -14.58 1.86 1.38
C ARG A 62 -13.46 0.81 1.24
N ARG A 63 -13.34 0.19 0.06
CA ARG A 63 -12.25 -0.76 -0.21
C ARG A 63 -10.89 -0.07 -0.25
N GLN A 64 -10.81 1.14 -0.80
CA GLN A 64 -9.59 1.93 -0.81
C GLN A 64 -9.15 2.33 0.59
N LEU A 65 -10.10 2.73 1.46
CA LEU A 65 -9.82 3.04 2.86
C LEU A 65 -9.34 1.80 3.63
N LEU A 66 -10.08 0.69 3.53
CA LEU A 66 -9.79 -0.54 4.28
C LEU A 66 -8.49 -1.20 3.82
N VAL A 67 -8.37 -1.46 2.51
CA VAL A 67 -7.25 -2.26 1.97
C VAL A 67 -6.10 -1.38 1.51
N GLY A 68 -6.37 -0.26 0.83
CA GLY A 68 -5.32 0.63 0.33
C GLY A 68 -4.64 1.39 1.46
N ILE A 69 -5.40 2.21 2.18
CA ILE A 69 -4.84 3.08 3.23
C ILE A 69 -4.58 2.27 4.50
N GLY A 70 -5.56 1.51 5.00
CA GLY A 70 -5.42 0.74 6.23
C GLY A 70 -4.39 -0.38 6.08
N PHE A 71 -4.70 -1.40 5.32
CA PHE A 71 -3.86 -2.60 5.23
C PHE A 71 -2.52 -2.34 4.55
N CYS A 72 -2.49 -1.86 3.29
CA CYS A 72 -1.24 -1.63 2.58
C CYS A 72 -0.41 -0.53 3.22
N GLY A 73 -1.04 0.55 3.71
CA GLY A 73 -0.33 1.64 4.36
C GLY A 73 0.38 1.22 5.65
N SER A 74 -0.20 0.28 6.42
CA SER A 74 0.42 -0.27 7.62
C SER A 74 1.37 -1.44 7.34
N LEU A 75 1.16 -2.18 6.26
CA LEU A 75 2.04 -3.27 5.81
C LEU A 75 3.37 -2.73 5.30
N THR A 76 3.36 -1.69 4.47
CA THR A 76 4.56 -1.09 3.88
C THR A 76 5.28 -0.19 4.87
N THR A 77 6.58 0.02 4.66
CA THR A 77 7.41 0.87 5.52
C THR A 77 8.41 1.66 4.68
N PHE A 78 8.43 2.97 4.89
CA PHE A 78 9.44 3.84 4.31
C PHE A 78 10.69 3.93 5.20
N SER A 79 10.48 4.02 6.51
CA SER A 79 11.56 4.31 7.46
C SER A 79 12.63 3.22 7.54
N SER A 80 12.24 1.95 7.44
CA SER A 80 13.17 0.84 7.62
C SER A 80 14.22 0.75 6.51
N TRP A 81 13.80 0.85 5.23
CA TRP A 81 14.77 0.81 4.13
C TRP A 81 15.55 2.12 4.01
N MET A 82 14.97 3.25 4.40
CA MET A 82 15.68 4.52 4.47
C MET A 82 16.78 4.48 5.54
N LEU A 83 16.48 3.90 6.71
CA LEU A 83 17.48 3.70 7.76
C LEU A 83 18.63 2.77 7.28
N ALA A 84 18.29 1.71 6.54
CA ALA A 84 19.30 0.82 5.95
C ALA A 84 20.19 1.58 4.95
N ALA A 85 19.59 2.38 4.05
CA ALA A 85 20.35 3.21 3.11
C ALA A 85 21.26 4.21 3.83
N MET A 86 20.78 4.85 4.89
CA MET A 86 21.60 5.78 5.68
C MET A 86 22.77 5.09 6.41
N LYS A 87 22.62 3.84 6.85
CA LYS A 87 23.71 3.06 7.41
C LYS A 87 24.83 2.82 6.38
N HIS A 88 24.48 2.48 5.13
CA HIS A 88 25.45 2.36 4.04
C HIS A 88 26.16 3.70 3.76
N VAL A 89 25.40 4.80 3.70
CA VAL A 89 25.98 6.14 3.51
C VAL A 89 26.96 6.49 4.64
N SER A 90 26.60 6.21 5.90
CA SER A 90 27.49 6.50 7.05
C SER A 90 28.72 5.62 7.10
N ALA A 91 28.67 4.43 6.50
CA ALA A 91 29.82 3.55 6.33
C ALA A 91 30.71 3.92 5.12
N GLY A 92 30.30 4.89 4.29
CA GLY A 92 30.99 5.26 3.06
C GLY A 92 30.62 4.39 1.85
N ASP A 93 29.69 3.45 2.00
CA ASP A 93 29.26 2.50 0.97
C ASP A 93 28.16 3.09 0.08
N TRP A 94 28.49 4.13 -0.67
CA TRP A 94 27.57 4.84 -1.54
C TRP A 94 26.95 3.95 -2.65
N PRO A 95 27.72 3.02 -3.28
CA PRO A 95 27.13 2.13 -4.28
C PRO A 95 26.02 1.26 -3.71
N ASP A 96 26.19 0.72 -2.50
CA ASP A 96 25.20 -0.13 -1.84
C ASP A 96 23.98 0.66 -1.40
N ALA A 97 24.17 1.91 -0.91
CA ALA A 97 23.06 2.81 -0.62
C ALA A 97 22.22 3.11 -1.86
N LEU A 98 22.85 3.49 -2.98
CA LEU A 98 22.16 3.77 -4.24
C LEU A 98 21.52 2.50 -4.84
N GLY A 99 22.20 1.36 -4.74
CA GLY A 99 21.70 0.06 -5.14
C GLY A 99 20.42 -0.31 -4.40
N LEU A 100 20.39 -0.16 -3.08
CA LEU A 100 19.22 -0.40 -2.24
C LEU A 100 18.04 0.51 -2.61
N LEU A 101 18.31 1.82 -2.81
CA LEU A 101 17.31 2.78 -3.23
C LEU A 101 16.73 2.42 -4.61
N GLY A 102 17.59 2.17 -5.59
CA GLY A 102 17.20 1.82 -6.95
C GLY A 102 16.40 0.51 -7.01
N LEU A 103 16.84 -0.51 -6.26
CA LEU A 103 16.17 -1.80 -6.19
C LEU A 103 14.79 -1.67 -5.56
N THR A 104 14.69 -0.98 -4.43
CA THR A 104 13.42 -0.80 -3.71
C THR A 104 12.41 -0.04 -4.56
N LEU A 105 12.83 1.08 -5.16
CA LEU A 105 11.96 1.89 -6.02
C LEU A 105 11.61 1.16 -7.32
N GLY A 106 12.59 0.55 -7.97
CA GLY A 106 12.39 -0.16 -9.23
C GLY A 106 11.43 -1.35 -9.09
N LEU A 107 11.65 -2.20 -8.09
CA LEU A 107 10.77 -3.34 -7.82
C LEU A 107 9.39 -2.88 -7.33
N GLY A 108 9.32 -1.84 -6.49
CA GLY A 108 8.05 -1.29 -6.03
C GLY A 108 7.22 -0.72 -7.16
N LEU A 109 7.79 0.11 -8.03
CA LEU A 109 7.11 0.67 -9.19
C LEU A 109 6.72 -0.40 -10.21
N GLY A 110 7.61 -1.37 -10.48
CA GLY A 110 7.32 -2.51 -11.34
C GLY A 110 6.15 -3.34 -10.82
N ALA A 111 6.15 -3.66 -9.52
CA ALA A 111 5.07 -4.40 -8.88
C ALA A 111 3.75 -3.62 -8.93
N ALA A 112 3.77 -2.31 -8.68
CA ALA A 112 2.58 -1.45 -8.79
C ALA A 112 2.03 -1.42 -10.22
N ALA A 113 2.90 -1.31 -11.24
CA ALA A 113 2.50 -1.30 -12.64
C ALA A 113 1.89 -2.66 -13.08
N LEU A 114 2.48 -3.78 -12.64
CA LEU A 114 1.95 -5.11 -12.90
C LEU A 114 0.60 -5.30 -12.19
N GLY A 115 0.50 -4.92 -10.92
CA GLY A 115 -0.76 -4.94 -10.17
C GLY A 115 -1.85 -4.12 -10.85
N PHE A 116 -1.53 -2.89 -11.28
CA PHE A 116 -2.45 -2.01 -12.00
C PHE A 116 -2.95 -2.64 -13.32
N SER A 117 -2.04 -3.18 -14.10
CA SER A 117 -2.36 -3.85 -15.37
C SER A 117 -3.31 -5.03 -15.15
N LEU A 118 -3.04 -5.84 -14.12
CA LEU A 118 -3.90 -6.95 -13.73
C LEU A 118 -5.26 -6.44 -13.23
N GLY A 119 -5.29 -5.41 -12.42
CA GLY A 119 -6.53 -4.78 -11.93
C GLY A 119 -7.43 -4.29 -13.05
N ARG A 120 -6.84 -3.71 -14.09
CA ARG A 120 -7.55 -3.28 -15.30
C ARG A 120 -8.15 -4.46 -16.08
N ARG A 121 -7.42 -5.55 -16.22
CA ARG A 121 -7.91 -6.76 -16.91
C ARG A 121 -9.08 -7.44 -16.18
N LEU A 122 -9.14 -7.28 -14.87
CA LEU A 122 -10.21 -7.82 -14.03
C LEU A 122 -11.42 -6.89 -13.88
N ARG A 123 -11.48 -5.78 -14.64
CA ARG A 123 -12.68 -4.95 -14.69
C ARG A 123 -13.80 -5.70 -15.38
N PRO A 124 -15.03 -5.72 -14.81
CA PRO A 124 -16.21 -6.17 -15.54
C PRO A 124 -16.40 -5.30 -16.78
N PRO A 125 -16.95 -5.85 -17.90
CA PRO A 125 -17.34 -5.03 -19.04
C PRO A 125 -18.33 -3.95 -18.59
N GLU A 126 -18.09 -2.70 -19.01
CA GLU A 126 -19.05 -1.62 -18.76
C GLU A 126 -20.37 -1.99 -19.44
N GLN A 127 -21.42 -2.13 -18.66
CA GLN A 127 -22.77 -2.23 -19.23
C GLN A 127 -23.08 -0.90 -19.94
N PRO A 128 -23.52 -0.92 -21.21
CA PRO A 128 -23.95 0.29 -21.87
C PRO A 128 -25.03 0.97 -21.01
N ARG A 129 -24.80 2.24 -20.65
CA ARG A 129 -25.87 3.02 -20.03
C ARG A 129 -27.04 3.02 -21.00
N SER A 130 -28.15 2.41 -20.60
CA SER A 130 -29.41 2.69 -21.24
C SER A 130 -29.70 4.17 -21.01
N GLU A 131 -29.43 4.99 -22.02
CA GLU A 131 -29.92 6.37 -22.02
C GLU A 131 -31.45 6.36 -21.94
N PRO A 132 -32.05 7.22 -21.09
CA PRO A 132 -33.50 7.35 -20.98
C PRO A 132 -34.10 7.97 -22.22
#